data_3fa52441fa522d7121a4ee3766846355
#
_entry.id   3fa52441fa522d7121a4ee3766846355
#
_cell.length_a   1.000
_cell.length_b   1.000
_cell.length_c   1.000
_cell.angle_alpha   90.00
_cell.angle_beta   90.00
_cell.angle_gamma   90.00
#
_symmetry.space_group_name_H-M   'P 1'
#
loop_
_entity.id
_entity.type
_entity.pdbx_description
1 polymer ?
#
loop_
_entity_poly.entity_id
_entity_poly.type
_entity_poly.pdbx_seq_one_letter_code
_entity_poly.pdbx_strand_id
1 'polypeptide(L)'
;ALRGHNLDYLAWLGNASVLRDGGNLYSGNETYGYGPVWMFVLRFADLAQNIFSENRQVFRLVIILVLTTFDLMIAIFIAKKFSLVVGLLFFVNPISVIITGYHNQFDNLAVLVGIGAILVISEAEFGNRQKTLWFGLALIGLSLAVKQVLLFYPIWLFFRAGTLRQRLTRVAVPYVIYLACFAPWATSIERIKIIVEEIFLQRRGRSGILLNLAGADYAGTIHGATYSDLARQIIFAAWIIGVFAFGWIMRNRSIIHSLVVYLVVMLAFAPAYSQQQLILPLLAVFIYATTELKIFYVVTLIFMVQNSDELGIEFFFPFVFRLNGTIYAWLQVLLIIFSLRM
;
A
#
# COMPACT_ATOMS: atom_id res chain seq x y z
N ALA A 1 12.37 -17.44 -6.29
CA ALA A 1 11.65 -16.30 -6.85
C ALA A 1 11.18 -16.51 -8.30
N LEU A 2 11.93 -17.25 -9.16
CA LEU A 2 11.54 -17.47 -10.56
C LEU A 2 10.54 -18.62 -10.77
N ARG A 3 10.24 -19.41 -9.73
CA ARG A 3 9.34 -20.57 -9.79
C ARG A 3 8.07 -20.37 -8.99
N GLY A 4 7.64 -19.33 -8.56
CA GLY A 4 6.40 -19.20 -7.82
C GLY A 4 5.19 -19.08 -8.74
N HIS A 5 4.13 -19.78 -8.43
CA HIS A 5 2.80 -19.53 -8.96
C HIS A 5 2.19 -18.39 -8.17
N ASN A 6 1.90 -17.27 -8.85
CA ASN A 6 1.33 -16.12 -8.21
C ASN A 6 0.22 -15.57 -9.09
N LEU A 7 -0.99 -15.52 -8.55
CA LEU A 7 -2.14 -14.94 -9.24
C LEU A 7 -1.88 -13.50 -9.69
N ASP A 8 -1.16 -12.73 -8.87
CA ASP A 8 -0.81 -11.35 -9.21
C ASP A 8 0.10 -11.27 -10.44
N TYR A 9 1.11 -12.17 -10.53
CA TYR A 9 1.98 -12.24 -11.71
C TYR A 9 1.20 -12.56 -13.00
N LEU A 10 0.25 -13.50 -12.93
CA LEU A 10 -0.60 -13.83 -14.08
C LEU A 10 -1.51 -12.65 -14.46
N ALA A 11 -2.06 -11.96 -13.47
CA ALA A 11 -2.83 -10.74 -13.70
C ALA A 11 -1.96 -9.64 -14.36
N TRP A 12 -0.70 -9.48 -13.92
CA TRP A 12 0.22 -8.52 -14.54
C TRP A 12 0.54 -8.86 -16.00
N LEU A 13 0.73 -10.14 -16.32
CA LEU A 13 0.92 -10.58 -17.71
C LEU A 13 -0.33 -10.30 -18.57
N GLY A 14 -1.52 -10.61 -18.06
CA GLY A 14 -2.77 -10.31 -18.74
C GLY A 14 -2.94 -8.81 -19.00
N ASN A 15 -2.74 -7.99 -17.97
CA ASN A 15 -2.81 -6.53 -18.07
C ASN A 15 -1.78 -5.96 -19.06
N ALA A 16 -0.56 -6.50 -19.07
CA ALA A 16 0.47 -6.08 -20.01
C ALA A 16 0.10 -6.42 -21.46
N SER A 17 -0.53 -7.59 -21.72
CA SER A 17 -1.05 -7.96 -23.02
C SER A 17 -2.13 -6.99 -23.49
N VAL A 18 -3.11 -6.66 -22.65
CA VAL A 18 -4.17 -5.67 -22.96
C VAL A 18 -3.55 -4.32 -23.34
N LEU A 19 -2.54 -3.86 -22.59
CA LEU A 19 -1.85 -2.60 -22.90
C LEU A 19 -1.03 -2.68 -24.18
N ARG A 20 -0.45 -3.81 -24.52
CA ARG A 20 0.28 -4.04 -25.79
C ARG A 20 -0.65 -3.88 -26.99
N ASP A 21 -1.82 -4.44 -26.88
CA ASP A 21 -2.82 -4.46 -27.94
C ASP A 21 -3.61 -3.12 -28.04
N GLY A 22 -3.17 -2.10 -27.29
CA GLY A 22 -3.81 -0.77 -27.29
C GLY A 22 -5.12 -0.73 -26.48
N GLY A 23 -5.40 -1.76 -25.70
CA GLY A 23 -6.59 -1.86 -24.84
C GLY A 23 -6.53 -0.92 -23.63
N ASN A 24 -7.68 -0.77 -22.98
CA ASN A 24 -7.83 0.07 -21.78
C ASN A 24 -8.16 -0.81 -20.57
N LEU A 25 -7.31 -0.83 -19.56
CA LEU A 25 -7.51 -1.60 -18.34
C LEU A 25 -8.71 -1.14 -17.49
N TYR A 26 -9.22 0.07 -17.72
CA TYR A 26 -10.46 0.59 -17.11
C TYR A 26 -11.68 0.42 -18.04
N SER A 27 -11.71 -0.68 -18.79
CA SER A 27 -12.86 -0.95 -19.71
C SER A 27 -14.03 -1.63 -19.02
N GLY A 28 -13.89 -2.08 -17.78
CA GLY A 28 -14.87 -2.87 -17.04
C GLY A 28 -14.81 -4.38 -17.33
N ASN A 29 -13.99 -4.80 -18.30
CA ASN A 29 -13.76 -6.23 -18.60
C ASN A 29 -12.56 -6.80 -17.81
N GLU A 30 -11.75 -5.92 -17.22
CA GLU A 30 -10.52 -6.25 -16.51
C GLU A 30 -10.64 -5.82 -15.05
N THR A 31 -10.15 -6.64 -14.13
CA THR A 31 -10.15 -6.34 -12.69
C THR A 31 -8.92 -5.51 -12.29
N TYR A 32 -8.70 -4.35 -12.91
CA TYR A 32 -7.57 -3.49 -12.64
C TYR A 32 -7.94 -2.37 -11.65
N GLY A 33 -7.78 -2.64 -10.36
CA GLY A 33 -8.09 -1.69 -9.26
C GLY A 33 -6.92 -0.83 -8.78
N TYR A 34 -5.96 -0.48 -9.65
CA TYR A 34 -4.75 0.27 -9.30
C TYR A 34 -4.64 1.57 -10.08
N GLY A 35 -3.71 2.45 -9.65
CA GLY A 35 -3.45 3.69 -10.35
C GLY A 35 -2.72 3.50 -11.68
N PRO A 36 -2.79 4.49 -12.59
CA PRO A 36 -2.25 4.36 -13.95
C PRO A 36 -0.72 4.30 -14.02
N VAL A 37 -0.01 4.74 -12.99
CA VAL A 37 1.47 4.74 -13.00
C VAL A 37 2.03 3.33 -13.10
N TRP A 38 1.38 2.34 -12.49
CA TRP A 38 1.82 0.94 -12.58
C TRP A 38 1.76 0.39 -14.01
N MET A 39 0.86 0.88 -14.85
CA MET A 39 0.76 0.49 -16.25
C MET A 39 2.06 0.74 -17.04
N PHE A 40 2.79 1.81 -16.73
CA PHE A 40 4.07 2.09 -17.37
C PHE A 40 5.13 1.04 -17.01
N VAL A 41 5.14 0.56 -15.78
CA VAL A 41 6.04 -0.53 -15.36
C VAL A 41 5.69 -1.83 -16.07
N LEU A 42 4.39 -2.15 -16.17
CA LEU A 42 3.92 -3.32 -16.91
C LEU A 42 4.30 -3.24 -18.40
N ARG A 43 4.11 -2.07 -19.01
CA ARG A 43 4.48 -1.85 -20.41
C ARG A 43 5.98 -1.97 -20.63
N PHE A 44 6.79 -1.43 -19.73
CA PHE A 44 8.24 -1.57 -19.78
C PHE A 44 8.68 -3.04 -19.66
N ALA A 45 8.10 -3.80 -18.74
CA ALA A 45 8.40 -5.22 -18.59
C ALA A 45 7.97 -6.04 -19.81
N ASP A 46 6.83 -5.70 -20.43
CA ASP A 46 6.33 -6.30 -21.65
C ASP A 46 7.28 -6.02 -22.85
N LEU A 47 7.74 -4.79 -23.01
CA LEU A 47 8.72 -4.44 -24.04
C LEU A 47 10.00 -5.24 -23.85
N ALA A 48 10.50 -5.37 -22.63
CA ALA A 48 11.70 -6.14 -22.35
C ALA A 48 11.51 -7.63 -22.69
N GLN A 49 10.39 -8.26 -22.31
CA GLN A 49 10.15 -9.66 -22.66
C GLN A 49 10.08 -9.89 -24.18
N ASN A 50 9.49 -8.96 -24.94
CA ASN A 50 9.38 -9.08 -26.40
C ASN A 50 10.74 -9.01 -27.09
N ILE A 51 11.69 -8.23 -26.56
CA ILE A 51 13.09 -8.22 -27.05
C ILE A 51 13.75 -9.63 -26.91
N PHE A 52 13.36 -10.38 -25.87
CA PHE A 52 13.92 -11.71 -25.58
C PHE A 52 12.97 -12.86 -25.99
N SER A 53 12.35 -12.75 -27.16
CA SER A 53 11.52 -13.80 -27.77
C SER A 53 10.32 -14.22 -26.90
N GLU A 54 9.60 -13.25 -26.35
CA GLU A 54 8.40 -13.45 -25.52
C GLU A 54 8.62 -14.32 -24.27
N ASN A 55 9.81 -14.24 -23.70
CA ASN A 55 10.15 -15.01 -22.51
C ASN A 55 9.48 -14.41 -21.26
N ARG A 56 8.46 -15.10 -20.76
CA ARG A 56 7.71 -14.71 -19.55
C ARG A 56 8.58 -14.58 -18.30
N GLN A 57 9.72 -15.29 -18.23
CA GLN A 57 10.66 -15.15 -17.12
C GLN A 57 11.37 -13.79 -17.15
N VAL A 58 11.63 -13.24 -18.34
CA VAL A 58 12.19 -11.89 -18.49
C VAL A 58 11.20 -10.85 -17.96
N PHE A 59 9.92 -10.94 -18.29
CA PHE A 59 8.89 -10.07 -17.74
C PHE A 59 8.91 -10.05 -16.20
N ARG A 60 8.90 -11.25 -15.59
CA ARG A 60 8.95 -11.39 -14.14
C ARG A 60 10.23 -10.82 -13.54
N LEU A 61 11.39 -11.12 -14.16
CA LEU A 61 12.68 -10.63 -13.71
C LEU A 61 12.74 -9.09 -13.72
N VAL A 62 12.24 -8.46 -14.77
CA VAL A 62 12.18 -6.99 -14.87
C VAL A 62 11.34 -6.40 -13.75
N ILE A 63 10.15 -6.96 -13.48
CA ILE A 63 9.32 -6.50 -12.36
C ILE A 63 10.05 -6.65 -11.04
N ILE A 64 10.65 -7.81 -10.77
CA ILE A 64 11.42 -8.05 -9.53
C ILE A 64 12.58 -7.05 -9.39
N LEU A 65 13.34 -6.80 -10.45
CA LEU A 65 14.44 -5.84 -10.43
C LEU A 65 13.97 -4.41 -10.13
N VAL A 66 12.90 -3.99 -10.79
CA VAL A 66 12.28 -2.67 -10.55
C VAL A 66 11.84 -2.55 -9.09
N LEU A 67 11.10 -3.52 -8.56
CA LEU A 67 10.61 -3.49 -7.19
C LEU A 67 11.75 -3.58 -6.17
N THR A 68 12.75 -4.42 -6.39
CA THR A 68 13.94 -4.53 -5.52
C THR A 68 14.73 -3.22 -5.51
N THR A 69 14.79 -2.50 -6.64
CA THR A 69 15.43 -1.19 -6.70
C THR A 69 14.69 -0.19 -5.81
N PHE A 70 13.35 -0.22 -5.77
CA PHE A 70 12.57 0.63 -4.88
C PHE A 70 12.79 0.28 -3.40
N ASP A 71 12.86 -1.00 -3.05
CA ASP A 71 13.19 -1.44 -1.69
C ASP A 71 14.59 -0.97 -1.28
N LEU A 72 15.57 -1.05 -2.18
CA LEU A 72 16.92 -0.55 -1.96
C LEU A 72 16.92 0.98 -1.74
N MET A 73 16.15 1.73 -2.51
CA MET A 73 16.06 3.19 -2.32
C MET A 73 15.43 3.55 -0.97
N ILE A 74 14.41 2.82 -0.51
CA ILE A 74 13.85 3.00 0.84
C ILE A 74 14.90 2.65 1.90
N ALA A 75 15.64 1.55 1.73
CA ALA A 75 16.69 1.14 2.65
C ALA A 75 17.81 2.18 2.74
N ILE A 76 18.23 2.77 1.61
CA ILE A 76 19.21 3.86 1.57
C ILE A 76 18.68 5.10 2.32
N PHE A 77 17.40 5.43 2.13
CA PHE A 77 16.77 6.52 2.90
C PHE A 77 16.83 6.24 4.41
N ILE A 78 16.44 5.04 4.84
CA ILE A 78 16.49 4.62 6.25
C ILE A 78 17.92 4.67 6.77
N ALA A 79 18.88 4.14 6.02
CA ALA A 79 20.30 4.15 6.38
C ALA A 79 20.83 5.57 6.62
N LYS A 80 20.47 6.52 5.75
CA LYS A 80 20.90 7.92 5.85
C LYS A 80 20.20 8.69 6.97
N LYS A 81 18.94 8.38 7.29
CA LYS A 81 18.14 9.15 8.27
C LYS A 81 18.19 8.57 9.68
N PHE A 82 18.40 7.28 9.82
CA PHE A 82 18.35 6.58 11.10
C PHE A 82 19.63 5.81 11.37
N SER A 83 19.91 4.72 10.65
CA SER A 83 21.10 3.88 10.86
C SER A 83 21.34 2.97 9.65
N LEU A 84 22.61 2.76 9.29
CA LEU A 84 23.01 1.80 8.26
C LEU A 84 22.49 0.39 8.56
N VAL A 85 22.61 -0.04 9.83
CA VAL A 85 22.14 -1.36 10.27
C VAL A 85 20.64 -1.50 10.05
N VAL A 86 19.85 -0.47 10.43
CA VAL A 86 18.40 -0.47 10.26
C VAL A 86 18.04 -0.50 8.76
N GLY A 87 18.74 0.24 7.92
CA GLY A 87 18.53 0.20 6.47
C GLY A 87 18.83 -1.16 5.86
N LEU A 88 19.94 -1.79 6.26
CA LEU A 88 20.29 -3.15 5.81
C LEU A 88 19.25 -4.18 6.26
N LEU A 89 18.81 -4.13 7.53
CA LEU A 89 17.77 -5.02 8.04
C LEU A 89 16.44 -4.85 7.30
N PHE A 90 16.08 -3.62 6.92
CA PHE A 90 14.91 -3.36 6.09
C PHE A 90 15.06 -4.00 4.70
N PHE A 91 16.22 -3.87 4.06
CA PHE A 91 16.45 -4.38 2.71
C PHE A 91 16.43 -5.91 2.62
N VAL A 92 17.07 -6.58 3.60
CA VAL A 92 17.18 -8.05 3.60
C VAL A 92 16.03 -8.76 4.31
N ASN A 93 15.01 -8.02 4.80
CA ASN A 93 13.95 -8.65 5.57
C ASN A 93 13.11 -9.61 4.70
N PRO A 94 12.81 -10.81 5.22
CA PRO A 94 12.12 -11.84 4.43
C PRO A 94 10.70 -11.45 4.02
N ILE A 95 10.01 -10.61 4.79
CA ILE A 95 8.65 -10.16 4.45
C ILE A 95 8.67 -9.33 3.17
N SER A 96 9.61 -8.36 3.04
CA SER A 96 9.76 -7.59 1.80
C SER A 96 10.16 -8.50 0.64
N VAL A 97 11.11 -9.42 0.85
CA VAL A 97 11.53 -10.38 -0.18
C VAL A 97 10.35 -11.23 -0.68
N ILE A 98 9.45 -11.66 0.21
CA ILE A 98 8.26 -12.42 -0.18
C ILE A 98 7.27 -11.51 -0.91
N ILE A 99 6.96 -10.34 -0.38
CA ILE A 99 5.92 -9.46 -0.96
C ILE A 99 6.38 -8.86 -2.29
N THR A 100 7.59 -8.33 -2.38
CA THR A 100 8.09 -7.69 -3.62
C THR A 100 8.67 -8.70 -4.60
N GLY A 101 9.46 -9.65 -4.12
CA GLY A 101 10.14 -10.62 -4.98
C GLY A 101 9.27 -11.80 -5.42
N TYR A 102 8.42 -12.34 -4.52
CA TYR A 102 7.59 -13.49 -4.84
C TYR A 102 6.18 -13.07 -5.31
N HIS A 103 5.47 -12.21 -4.56
CA HIS A 103 4.14 -11.73 -4.94
C HIS A 103 4.14 -10.60 -5.98
N ASN A 104 5.29 -9.99 -6.26
CA ASN A 104 5.46 -8.89 -7.21
C ASN A 104 4.54 -7.69 -6.91
N GLN A 105 4.41 -7.37 -5.63
CA GLN A 105 3.59 -6.25 -5.17
C GLN A 105 4.38 -4.96 -5.08
N PHE A 106 3.73 -3.86 -5.45
CA PHE A 106 4.38 -2.56 -5.64
C PHE A 106 3.97 -1.49 -4.61
N ASP A 107 3.49 -1.90 -3.42
CA ASP A 107 3.17 -0.97 -2.33
C ASP A 107 4.37 -0.09 -1.97
N ASN A 108 5.57 -0.67 -1.97
CA ASN A 108 6.81 0.03 -1.69
C ASN A 108 7.14 1.12 -2.71
N LEU A 109 6.70 1.01 -3.97
CA LEU A 109 6.83 2.11 -4.93
C LEU A 109 6.03 3.33 -4.49
N ALA A 110 4.76 3.13 -4.09
CA ALA A 110 3.93 4.23 -3.60
C ALA A 110 4.54 4.85 -2.32
N VAL A 111 5.03 4.01 -1.40
CA VAL A 111 5.71 4.46 -0.17
C VAL A 111 6.98 5.25 -0.50
N LEU A 112 7.81 4.79 -1.44
CA LEU A 112 9.03 5.49 -1.85
C LEU A 112 8.73 6.88 -2.42
N VAL A 113 7.76 6.98 -3.32
CA VAL A 113 7.34 8.28 -3.87
C VAL A 113 6.80 9.18 -2.76
N GLY A 114 6.05 8.62 -1.81
CA GLY A 114 5.59 9.32 -0.61
C GLY A 114 6.73 9.82 0.27
N ILE A 115 7.76 9.01 0.53
CA ILE A 115 8.97 9.42 1.27
C ILE A 115 9.65 10.58 0.55
N GLY A 116 9.86 10.47 -0.77
CA GLY A 116 10.43 11.55 -1.58
C GLY A 116 9.61 12.85 -1.46
N ALA A 117 8.29 12.73 -1.54
CA ALA A 117 7.38 13.87 -1.36
C ALA A 117 7.56 14.55 0.01
N ILE A 118 7.63 13.75 1.08
CA ILE A 118 7.79 14.26 2.45
C ILE A 118 9.13 14.94 2.67
N LEU A 119 10.21 14.44 2.08
CA LEU A 119 11.51 15.09 2.13
C LEU A 119 11.48 16.46 1.46
N VAL A 120 10.87 16.53 0.27
CA VAL A 120 10.71 17.79 -0.49
C VAL A 120 9.81 18.78 0.27
N ILE A 121 8.70 18.32 0.86
CA ILE A 121 7.81 19.17 1.65
C ILE A 121 8.53 19.68 2.90
N SER A 122 9.27 18.83 3.60
CA SER A 122 10.04 19.19 4.78
C SER A 122 11.08 20.29 4.47
N GLU A 123 11.81 20.14 3.35
CA GLU A 123 12.76 21.16 2.90
C GLU A 123 12.05 22.47 2.51
N ALA A 124 10.90 22.39 1.86
CA ALA A 124 10.10 23.54 1.45
C ALA A 124 9.58 24.34 2.67
N GLU A 125 9.09 23.65 3.70
CA GLU A 125 8.60 24.27 4.94
C GLU A 125 9.74 24.99 5.67
N PHE A 126 10.95 24.41 5.72
CA PHE A 126 12.13 25.03 6.32
C PHE A 126 12.60 26.28 5.56
N GLY A 127 12.63 26.19 4.24
CA GLY A 127 13.15 27.26 3.36
C GLY A 127 12.10 28.27 2.89
N ASN A 128 10.84 28.15 3.32
CA ASN A 128 9.70 28.94 2.82
C ASN A 128 9.59 28.98 1.29
N ARG A 129 9.88 27.83 0.63
CA ARG A 129 9.96 27.70 -0.84
C ARG A 129 8.65 27.17 -1.40
N GLN A 130 7.76 28.07 -1.82
CA GLN A 130 6.43 27.70 -2.32
C GLN A 130 6.46 26.72 -3.51
N LYS A 131 7.33 26.94 -4.51
CA LYS A 131 7.43 26.04 -5.68
C LYS A 131 7.84 24.63 -5.28
N THR A 132 8.80 24.49 -4.36
CA THR A 132 9.24 23.21 -3.83
C THR A 132 8.11 22.50 -3.06
N LEU A 133 7.30 23.25 -2.30
CA LEU A 133 6.11 22.70 -1.64
C LEU A 133 5.11 22.11 -2.66
N TRP A 134 4.79 22.85 -3.72
CA TRP A 134 3.89 22.36 -4.77
C TRP A 134 4.42 21.08 -5.44
N PHE A 135 5.71 21.02 -5.70
CA PHE A 135 6.34 19.82 -6.25
C PHE A 135 6.21 18.62 -5.28
N GLY A 136 6.49 18.81 -3.99
CA GLY A 136 6.30 17.76 -2.99
C GLY A 136 4.84 17.28 -2.88
N LEU A 137 3.86 18.20 -2.94
CA LEU A 137 2.45 17.86 -2.93
C LEU A 137 2.04 17.12 -4.22
N ALA A 138 2.60 17.48 -5.38
CA ALA A 138 2.39 16.76 -6.63
C ALA A 138 2.94 15.32 -6.56
N LEU A 139 4.09 15.12 -5.92
CA LEU A 139 4.64 13.78 -5.67
C LEU A 139 3.71 12.92 -4.79
N ILE A 140 3.00 13.51 -3.80
CA ILE A 140 1.97 12.75 -3.07
C ILE A 140 0.85 12.32 -4.03
N GLY A 141 0.37 13.20 -4.91
CA GLY A 141 -0.62 12.85 -5.92
C GLY A 141 -0.13 11.73 -6.85
N LEU A 142 1.14 11.77 -7.24
CA LEU A 142 1.76 10.71 -8.04
C LEU A 142 1.86 9.39 -7.25
N SER A 143 2.20 9.41 -5.96
CA SER A 143 2.16 8.23 -5.09
C SER A 143 0.77 7.59 -5.07
N LEU A 144 -0.29 8.41 -4.98
CA LEU A 144 -1.68 7.94 -5.08
C LEU A 144 -1.98 7.30 -6.44
N ALA A 145 -1.42 7.86 -7.52
CA ALA A 145 -1.58 7.33 -8.87
C ALA A 145 -0.76 6.06 -9.13
N VAL A 146 0.18 5.71 -8.25
CA VAL A 146 0.79 4.38 -8.19
C VAL A 146 -0.17 3.41 -7.50
N LYS A 147 -0.46 3.66 -6.22
CA LYS A 147 -1.35 2.86 -5.38
C LYS A 147 -1.90 3.73 -4.24
N GLN A 148 -3.18 3.57 -3.90
CA GLN A 148 -3.90 4.44 -2.95
C GLN A 148 -3.44 4.27 -1.48
N VAL A 149 -2.18 3.89 -1.25
CA VAL A 149 -1.61 3.70 0.10
C VAL A 149 -1.70 4.98 0.92
N LEU A 150 -1.42 6.13 0.31
CA LEU A 150 -1.44 7.44 0.97
C LEU A 150 -2.76 8.21 0.82
N LEU A 151 -3.89 7.51 0.54
CA LEU A 151 -5.16 8.15 0.18
C LEU A 151 -5.61 9.25 1.18
N PHE A 152 -5.49 9.01 2.46
CA PHE A 152 -5.90 9.99 3.49
C PHE A 152 -4.76 10.85 4.03
N TYR A 153 -3.53 10.66 3.55
CA TYR A 153 -2.39 11.43 4.03
C TYR A 153 -2.47 12.95 3.70
N PRO A 154 -3.02 13.38 2.56
CA PRO A 154 -3.28 14.81 2.32
C PRO A 154 -4.14 15.46 3.41
N ILE A 155 -5.08 14.71 4.01
CA ILE A 155 -5.92 15.20 5.11
C ILE A 155 -5.10 15.33 6.41
N TRP A 156 -4.13 14.45 6.66
CA TRP A 156 -3.18 14.60 7.76
C TRP A 156 -2.35 15.89 7.61
N LEU A 157 -1.95 16.21 6.39
CA LEU A 157 -1.25 17.46 6.09
C LEU A 157 -2.15 18.70 6.27
N PHE A 158 -3.46 18.58 6.05
CA PHE A 158 -4.42 19.64 6.33
C PHE A 158 -4.44 20.06 7.81
N PHE A 159 -4.33 19.09 8.71
CA PHE A 159 -4.33 19.36 10.15
C PHE A 159 -3.07 20.07 10.66
N ARG A 160 -1.99 20.08 9.90
CA ARG A 160 -0.76 20.78 10.26
C ARG A 160 -0.95 22.30 10.28
N ALA A 161 -0.12 22.98 11.07
CA ALA A 161 -0.13 24.45 11.17
C ALA A 161 -0.03 25.13 9.79
N GLY A 162 -0.67 26.28 9.66
CA GLY A 162 -0.70 27.07 8.43
C GLY A 162 -2.01 27.83 8.26
N THR A 163 -2.03 28.76 7.31
CA THR A 163 -3.23 29.47 6.89
C THR A 163 -4.25 28.51 6.25
N LEU A 164 -5.52 28.88 6.23
CA LEU A 164 -6.57 28.06 5.57
C LEU A 164 -6.21 27.76 4.10
N ARG A 165 -5.67 28.75 3.38
CA ARG A 165 -5.20 28.56 2.00
C ARG A 165 -4.12 27.49 1.90
N GLN A 166 -3.13 27.50 2.77
CA GLN A 166 -2.06 26.49 2.79
C GLN A 166 -2.62 25.09 3.12
N ARG A 167 -3.53 24.98 4.08
CA ARG A 167 -4.20 23.72 4.45
C ARG A 167 -5.01 23.16 3.28
N LEU A 168 -5.82 23.99 2.61
CA LEU A 168 -6.57 23.58 1.43
C LEU A 168 -5.66 23.17 0.27
N THR A 169 -4.54 23.88 0.05
CA THR A 169 -3.54 23.52 -0.97
C THR A 169 -2.95 22.12 -0.71
N ARG A 170 -2.64 21.79 0.55
CA ARG A 170 -2.08 20.48 0.94
C ARG A 170 -3.04 19.32 0.65
N VAL A 171 -4.33 19.57 0.57
CA VAL A 171 -5.35 18.58 0.19
C VAL A 171 -5.62 18.60 -1.31
N ALA A 172 -5.89 19.78 -1.85
CA ALA A 172 -6.35 19.92 -3.23
C ALA A 172 -5.29 19.47 -4.24
N VAL A 173 -4.03 19.89 -4.07
CA VAL A 173 -2.98 19.59 -5.06
C VAL A 173 -2.76 18.08 -5.22
N PRO A 174 -2.55 17.26 -4.16
CA PRO A 174 -2.41 15.83 -4.33
C PRO A 174 -3.60 15.18 -5.04
N TYR A 175 -4.83 15.52 -4.66
CA TYR A 175 -6.00 14.90 -5.28
C TYR A 175 -6.22 15.36 -6.71
N VAL A 176 -5.95 16.63 -7.04
CA VAL A 176 -6.01 17.10 -8.43
C VAL A 176 -5.00 16.38 -9.31
N ILE A 177 -3.75 16.23 -8.85
CA ILE A 177 -2.72 15.47 -9.60
C ILE A 177 -3.11 14.01 -9.72
N TYR A 178 -3.60 13.39 -8.64
CA TYR A 178 -4.08 12.01 -8.65
C TYR A 178 -5.17 11.79 -9.70
N LEU A 179 -6.21 12.62 -9.68
CA LEU A 179 -7.32 12.55 -10.64
C LEU A 179 -6.85 12.86 -12.08
N ALA A 180 -5.96 13.84 -12.25
CA ALA A 180 -5.40 14.17 -13.54
C ALA A 180 -4.64 13.01 -14.19
N CYS A 181 -4.02 12.13 -13.37
CA CYS A 181 -3.37 10.92 -13.89
C CYS A 181 -4.33 9.96 -14.60
N PHE A 182 -5.64 9.99 -14.29
CA PHE A 182 -6.65 9.17 -14.97
C PHE A 182 -7.22 9.81 -16.25
N ALA A 183 -6.94 11.08 -16.51
CA ALA A 183 -7.53 11.81 -17.64
C ALA A 183 -7.41 11.11 -19.00
N PRO A 184 -6.28 10.43 -19.34
CA PRO A 184 -6.18 9.71 -20.62
C PRO A 184 -7.18 8.56 -20.78
N TRP A 185 -7.65 8.00 -19.67
CA TRP A 185 -8.58 6.87 -19.64
C TRP A 185 -10.03 7.28 -19.33
N ALA A 186 -10.25 8.46 -18.79
CA ALA A 186 -11.55 9.02 -18.41
C ALA A 186 -12.28 9.68 -19.61
N THR A 187 -12.37 9.00 -20.76
CA THR A 187 -12.83 9.56 -22.04
C THR A 187 -14.37 9.67 -22.16
N SER A 188 -15.12 9.08 -21.20
CA SER A 188 -16.59 9.18 -21.15
C SER A 188 -17.08 9.10 -19.70
N ILE A 189 -18.31 9.53 -19.42
CA ILE A 189 -18.95 9.43 -18.10
C ILE A 189 -19.00 7.97 -17.63
N GLU A 190 -19.28 7.04 -18.51
CA GLU A 190 -19.33 5.62 -18.21
C GLU A 190 -17.96 5.10 -17.76
N ARG A 191 -16.87 5.51 -18.42
CA ARG A 191 -15.51 5.16 -18.02
C ARG A 191 -15.11 5.77 -16.69
N ILE A 192 -15.50 7.01 -16.43
CA ILE A 192 -15.30 7.64 -15.11
C ILE A 192 -16.01 6.83 -14.04
N LYS A 193 -17.24 6.37 -14.28
CA LYS A 193 -17.99 5.52 -13.34
C LYS A 193 -17.24 4.21 -13.06
N ILE A 194 -16.76 3.52 -14.09
CA ILE A 194 -15.98 2.28 -13.95
C ILE A 194 -14.70 2.54 -13.12
N ILE A 195 -13.95 3.61 -13.43
CA ILE A 195 -12.75 3.98 -12.66
C ILE A 195 -13.09 4.21 -11.19
N VAL A 196 -14.19 4.90 -10.90
CA VAL A 196 -14.63 5.16 -9.52
C VAL A 196 -15.04 3.85 -8.83
N GLU A 197 -15.77 2.98 -9.50
CA GLU A 197 -16.19 1.69 -8.95
C GLU A 197 -14.99 0.80 -8.64
N GLU A 198 -14.09 0.60 -9.59
CA GLU A 198 -12.93 -0.29 -9.44
C GLU A 198 -11.91 0.23 -8.42
N ILE A 199 -11.66 1.53 -8.37
CA ILE A 199 -10.61 2.11 -7.53
C ILE A 199 -11.09 2.45 -6.12
N PHE A 200 -12.29 3.03 -6.01
CA PHE A 200 -12.77 3.56 -4.73
C PHE A 200 -13.84 2.69 -4.06
N LEU A 201 -14.62 1.94 -4.82
CA LEU A 201 -15.79 1.23 -4.30
C LEU A 201 -15.60 -0.27 -4.12
N GLN A 202 -14.62 -0.87 -4.80
CA GLN A 202 -14.35 -2.31 -4.77
C GLN A 202 -14.15 -2.89 -3.35
N ARG A 203 -13.71 -2.06 -2.40
CA ARG A 203 -13.42 -2.49 -1.03
C ARG A 203 -14.54 -2.24 -0.02
N ARG A 204 -15.70 -1.75 -0.42
CA ARG A 204 -16.81 -1.38 0.49
C ARG A 204 -17.43 -2.53 1.26
N GLY A 205 -17.23 -3.75 0.83
CA GLY A 205 -17.96 -4.90 1.36
C GLY A 205 -17.17 -5.83 2.30
N ARG A 206 -15.97 -5.43 2.78
CA ARG A 206 -15.09 -6.35 3.49
C ARG A 206 -15.17 -6.21 5.01
N SER A 207 -14.86 -7.30 5.71
CA SER A 207 -14.90 -7.38 7.17
C SER A 207 -13.81 -6.55 7.83
N GLY A 208 -14.15 -5.84 8.91
CA GLY A 208 -13.18 -5.14 9.76
C GLY A 208 -12.64 -6.02 10.88
N ILE A 209 -11.78 -5.44 11.74
CA ILE A 209 -11.13 -6.13 12.85
C ILE A 209 -12.12 -6.89 13.74
N LEU A 210 -13.27 -6.31 14.08
CA LEU A 210 -14.26 -6.95 14.93
C LEU A 210 -14.85 -8.21 14.30
N LEU A 211 -15.03 -8.20 12.97
CA LEU A 211 -15.55 -9.34 12.23
C LEU A 211 -14.50 -10.42 12.08
N ASN A 212 -13.24 -10.03 11.87
CA ASN A 212 -12.11 -10.97 11.85
C ASN A 212 -11.91 -11.65 13.22
N LEU A 213 -12.06 -10.90 14.33
CA LEU A 213 -12.01 -11.48 15.69
C LEU A 213 -13.16 -12.43 15.95
N ALA A 214 -14.33 -12.20 15.36
CA ALA A 214 -15.47 -13.09 15.44
C ALA A 214 -15.37 -14.31 14.50
N GLY A 215 -14.24 -14.46 13.78
CA GLY A 215 -14.01 -15.60 12.88
C GLY A 215 -14.68 -15.45 11.50
N ALA A 216 -14.99 -14.22 11.07
CA ALA A 216 -15.50 -13.99 9.73
C ALA A 216 -14.43 -14.31 8.68
N ASP A 217 -14.88 -14.88 7.57
CA ASP A 217 -14.03 -15.07 6.39
C ASP A 217 -13.75 -13.74 5.65
N TYR A 218 -12.95 -13.83 4.60
CA TYR A 218 -12.59 -12.67 3.76
C TYR A 218 -13.81 -11.97 3.11
N ALA A 219 -14.90 -12.71 2.91
CA ALA A 219 -16.16 -12.17 2.36
C ALA A 219 -17.05 -11.52 3.44
N GLY A 220 -16.66 -11.58 4.71
CA GLY A 220 -17.44 -11.09 5.83
C GLY A 220 -18.56 -12.05 6.23
N THR A 221 -18.35 -13.35 6.05
CA THR A 221 -19.29 -14.41 6.40
C THR A 221 -18.91 -15.05 7.72
N ILE A 222 -19.81 -15.11 8.69
CA ILE A 222 -19.66 -15.92 9.90
C ILE A 222 -20.64 -17.07 9.82
N HIS A 223 -20.15 -18.31 9.90
CA HIS A 223 -20.96 -19.53 9.89
C HIS A 223 -22.04 -19.54 8.78
N GLY A 224 -21.72 -18.97 7.59
CA GLY A 224 -22.63 -18.91 6.46
C GLY A 224 -23.62 -17.73 6.45
N ALA A 225 -23.59 -16.86 7.47
CA ALA A 225 -24.40 -15.63 7.50
C ALA A 225 -23.58 -14.42 7.01
N THR A 226 -24.08 -13.69 6.02
CA THR A 226 -23.50 -12.43 5.56
C THR A 226 -23.85 -11.30 6.53
N TYR A 227 -22.85 -10.46 6.87
CA TYR A 227 -23.11 -9.23 7.64
C TYR A 227 -24.03 -8.28 6.89
N SER A 228 -24.86 -7.56 7.64
CA SER A 228 -25.68 -6.51 7.05
C SER A 228 -24.81 -5.39 6.45
N ASP A 229 -25.27 -4.80 5.35
CA ASP A 229 -24.57 -3.69 4.71
C ASP A 229 -24.38 -2.51 5.66
N LEU A 230 -25.28 -2.33 6.62
CA LEU A 230 -25.16 -1.31 7.68
C LEU A 230 -23.93 -1.54 8.57
N ALA A 231 -23.67 -2.79 9.00
CA ALA A 231 -22.50 -3.09 9.82
C ALA A 231 -21.20 -2.79 9.07
N ARG A 232 -21.13 -3.11 7.77
CA ARG A 232 -19.98 -2.80 6.90
C ARG A 232 -19.78 -1.29 6.75
N GLN A 233 -20.85 -0.53 6.57
CA GLN A 233 -20.80 0.94 6.48
C GLN A 233 -20.31 1.57 7.78
N ILE A 234 -20.79 1.09 8.93
CA ILE A 234 -20.36 1.55 10.26
C ILE A 234 -18.87 1.31 10.46
N ILE A 235 -18.36 0.10 10.12
CA ILE A 235 -16.94 -0.25 10.24
C ILE A 235 -16.09 0.65 9.32
N PHE A 236 -16.54 0.87 8.10
CA PHE A 236 -15.86 1.75 7.16
C PHE A 236 -15.82 3.21 7.65
N ALA A 237 -16.93 3.71 8.17
CA ALA A 237 -17.00 5.05 8.75
C ALA A 237 -16.09 5.17 9.98
N ALA A 238 -16.09 4.18 10.87
CA ALA A 238 -15.22 4.15 12.05
C ALA A 238 -13.72 4.15 11.65
N TRP A 239 -13.36 3.45 10.59
CA TRP A 239 -12.01 3.49 10.03
C TRP A 239 -11.60 4.90 9.58
N ILE A 240 -12.46 5.56 8.79
CA ILE A 240 -12.20 6.93 8.32
C ILE A 240 -12.05 7.89 9.49
N ILE A 241 -12.98 7.82 10.45
CA ILE A 241 -12.94 8.66 11.66
C ILE A 241 -11.65 8.41 12.46
N GLY A 242 -11.28 7.15 12.65
CA GLY A 242 -10.03 6.77 13.32
C GLY A 242 -8.80 7.33 12.63
N VAL A 243 -8.69 7.15 11.31
CA VAL A 243 -7.58 7.69 10.53
C VAL A 243 -7.49 9.21 10.65
N PHE A 244 -8.62 9.92 10.61
CA PHE A 244 -8.64 11.39 10.75
C PHE A 244 -8.31 11.84 12.17
N ALA A 245 -8.82 11.17 13.20
CA ALA A 245 -8.49 11.45 14.59
C ALA A 245 -6.97 11.34 14.85
N PHE A 246 -6.34 10.28 14.35
CA PHE A 246 -4.87 10.13 14.43
C PHE A 246 -4.14 11.23 13.65
N GLY A 247 -4.62 11.64 12.49
CA GLY A 247 -4.08 12.77 11.74
C GLY A 247 -4.09 14.06 12.57
N TRP A 248 -5.18 14.31 13.29
CA TRP A 248 -5.27 15.43 14.21
C TRP A 248 -4.30 15.32 15.40
N ILE A 249 -4.17 14.14 15.99
CA ILE A 249 -3.22 13.88 17.08
C ILE A 249 -1.77 14.14 16.61
N MET A 250 -1.43 13.67 15.42
CA MET A 250 -0.09 13.74 14.84
C MET A 250 0.26 15.10 14.22
N ARG A 251 -0.65 16.08 14.21
CA ARG A 251 -0.50 17.37 13.50
C ARG A 251 0.76 18.16 13.85
N ASN A 252 1.25 18.03 15.11
CA ASN A 252 2.41 18.75 15.63
C ASN A 252 3.70 17.92 15.59
N ARG A 253 3.66 16.66 15.16
CA ARG A 253 4.84 15.81 15.04
C ARG A 253 5.62 16.11 13.76
N SER A 254 6.87 15.67 13.66
CA SER A 254 7.63 15.82 12.41
C SER A 254 6.88 15.13 11.27
N ILE A 255 7.02 15.65 10.05
CA ILE A 255 6.29 15.14 8.90
C ILE A 255 6.70 13.69 8.55
N ILE A 256 7.98 13.33 8.76
CA ILE A 256 8.48 11.96 8.55
C ILE A 256 7.84 11.01 9.57
N HIS A 257 7.81 11.39 10.85
CA HIS A 257 7.16 10.60 11.90
C HIS A 257 5.66 10.42 11.61
N SER A 258 5.00 11.50 11.17
CA SER A 258 3.60 11.46 10.75
C SER A 258 3.36 10.47 9.62
N LEU A 259 4.23 10.40 8.60
CA LEU A 259 4.11 9.42 7.52
C LEU A 259 4.26 7.99 8.03
N VAL A 260 5.26 7.72 8.86
CA VAL A 260 5.52 6.37 9.39
C VAL A 260 4.34 5.88 10.23
N VAL A 261 3.81 6.73 11.12
CA VAL A 261 2.63 6.40 11.93
C VAL A 261 1.38 6.26 11.06
N TYR A 262 1.21 7.09 10.04
CA TYR A 262 0.12 6.97 9.08
C TYR A 262 0.06 5.58 8.44
N LEU A 263 1.19 5.04 7.96
CA LEU A 263 1.25 3.71 7.33
C LEU A 263 0.81 2.60 8.30
N VAL A 264 1.13 2.74 9.58
CA VAL A 264 0.66 1.82 10.62
C VAL A 264 -0.84 1.97 10.86
N VAL A 265 -1.32 3.20 11.06
CA VAL A 265 -2.74 3.51 11.36
C VAL A 265 -3.64 3.07 10.21
N MET A 266 -3.20 3.28 8.96
CA MET A 266 -3.96 2.82 7.78
C MET A 266 -4.24 1.33 7.81
N LEU A 267 -3.28 0.51 8.25
CA LEU A 267 -3.46 -0.94 8.35
C LEU A 267 -4.17 -1.34 9.65
N ALA A 268 -3.83 -0.69 10.77
CA ALA A 268 -4.39 -0.98 12.08
C ALA A 268 -5.92 -0.90 12.12
N PHE A 269 -6.50 0.07 11.41
CA PHE A 269 -7.94 0.31 11.38
C PHE A 269 -8.59 -0.10 10.06
N ALA A 270 -7.84 -0.63 9.08
CA ALA A 270 -8.39 -0.99 7.78
C ALA A 270 -9.55 -1.98 7.91
N PRO A 271 -10.70 -1.73 7.23
CA PRO A 271 -11.84 -2.64 7.25
C PRO A 271 -11.52 -3.97 6.55
N ALA A 272 -10.57 -3.96 5.64
CA ALA A 272 -10.02 -5.14 5.01
C ALA A 272 -8.60 -4.86 4.52
N TYR A 273 -7.74 -5.85 4.63
CA TYR A 273 -6.42 -5.81 4.01
C TYR A 273 -5.99 -7.22 3.58
N SER A 274 -5.10 -7.26 2.61
CA SER A 274 -4.48 -8.50 2.13
C SER A 274 -3.08 -8.64 2.70
N GLN A 275 -2.51 -9.86 2.61
CA GLN A 275 -1.12 -10.13 3.01
C GLN A 275 -0.12 -9.14 2.40
N GLN A 276 -0.37 -8.64 1.21
CA GLN A 276 0.50 -7.69 0.52
C GLN A 276 0.70 -6.38 1.29
N GLN A 277 -0.34 -5.93 2.00
CA GLN A 277 -0.30 -4.66 2.76
C GLN A 277 0.47 -4.79 4.09
N LEU A 278 0.82 -6.00 4.52
CA LEU A 278 1.65 -6.24 5.71
C LEU A 278 3.07 -5.65 5.59
N ILE A 279 3.48 -5.24 4.39
CA ILE A 279 4.73 -4.52 4.16
C ILE A 279 4.70 -3.08 4.71
N LEU A 280 3.53 -2.44 4.79
CA LEU A 280 3.41 -1.03 5.15
C LEU A 280 3.93 -0.68 6.55
N PRO A 281 3.65 -1.47 7.62
CA PRO A 281 4.19 -1.19 8.94
C PRO A 281 5.67 -1.46 9.09
N LEU A 282 6.34 -2.14 8.13
CA LEU A 282 7.76 -2.50 8.26
C LEU A 282 8.66 -1.28 8.46
N LEU A 283 8.30 -0.13 7.85
CA LEU A 283 9.04 1.10 8.09
C LEU A 283 9.04 1.48 9.59
N ALA A 284 7.89 1.35 10.26
CA ALA A 284 7.77 1.58 11.70
C ALA A 284 8.49 0.50 12.51
N VAL A 285 8.38 -0.77 12.11
CA VAL A 285 9.05 -1.91 12.77
C VAL A 285 10.55 -1.65 12.91
N PHE A 286 11.19 -1.25 11.84
CA PHE A 286 12.64 -1.06 11.83
C PHE A 286 13.07 0.28 12.45
N ILE A 287 12.24 1.33 12.39
CA ILE A 287 12.58 2.65 12.97
C ILE A 287 12.35 2.67 14.48
N TYR A 288 11.24 2.14 14.97
CA TYR A 288 10.88 2.24 16.39
C TYR A 288 11.22 1.01 17.20
N ALA A 289 11.20 -0.18 16.59
CA ALA A 289 11.59 -1.46 17.19
C ALA A 289 10.93 -1.76 18.57
N THR A 290 9.68 -1.28 18.78
CA THR A 290 8.94 -1.54 20.03
C THR A 290 8.54 -3.02 20.14
N THR A 291 8.16 -3.47 21.33
CA THR A 291 7.82 -4.87 21.58
C THR A 291 6.67 -5.35 20.71
N GLU A 292 5.60 -4.58 20.62
CA GLU A 292 4.43 -4.88 19.78
C GLU A 292 4.79 -4.96 18.28
N LEU A 293 5.66 -4.09 17.79
CA LEU A 293 6.11 -4.14 16.40
C LEU A 293 7.05 -5.32 16.13
N LYS A 294 7.88 -5.72 17.09
CA LYS A 294 8.70 -6.94 16.98
C LYS A 294 7.81 -8.20 16.94
N ILE A 295 6.79 -8.26 17.79
CA ILE A 295 5.82 -9.36 17.77
C ILE A 295 5.06 -9.35 16.45
N PHE A 296 4.59 -8.19 16.00
CA PHE A 296 3.97 -8.04 14.67
C PHE A 296 4.86 -8.58 13.56
N TYR A 297 6.14 -8.23 13.56
CA TYR A 297 7.10 -8.69 12.55
C TYR A 297 7.24 -10.21 12.54
N VAL A 298 7.45 -10.82 13.72
CA VAL A 298 7.63 -12.28 13.83
C VAL A 298 6.38 -13.03 13.38
N VAL A 299 5.21 -12.60 13.86
CA VAL A 299 3.93 -13.24 13.48
C VAL A 299 3.66 -13.06 11.99
N THR A 300 3.92 -11.87 11.44
CA THR A 300 3.79 -11.61 10.00
C THR A 300 4.73 -12.48 9.18
N LEU A 301 5.97 -12.64 9.62
CA LEU A 301 6.96 -13.48 8.92
C LEU A 301 6.49 -14.94 8.86
N ILE A 302 6.09 -15.51 10.00
CA ILE A 302 5.56 -16.88 10.07
C ILE A 302 4.34 -17.01 9.14
N PHE A 303 3.41 -16.07 9.23
CA PHE A 303 2.20 -16.06 8.41
C PHE A 303 2.52 -15.99 6.91
N MET A 304 3.44 -15.11 6.49
CA MET A 304 3.83 -14.95 5.07
C MET A 304 4.53 -16.18 4.52
N VAL A 305 5.42 -16.79 5.30
CA VAL A 305 6.12 -18.01 4.90
C VAL A 305 5.14 -19.16 4.69
N GLN A 306 4.12 -19.29 5.55
CA GLN A 306 3.13 -20.35 5.45
C GLN A 306 2.13 -20.15 4.30
N ASN A 307 1.74 -18.92 4.02
CA ASN A 307 0.77 -18.61 2.96
C ASN A 307 1.42 -18.41 1.58
N SER A 308 2.69 -18.72 1.42
CA SER A 308 3.39 -18.69 0.14
C SER A 308 3.56 -20.12 -0.37
N ASP A 309 2.48 -20.66 -0.95
CA ASP A 309 2.25 -22.09 -1.27
C ASP A 309 3.41 -22.80 -1.97
N GLU A 310 4.33 -22.09 -2.61
CA GLU A 310 5.42 -22.69 -3.36
C GLU A 310 6.82 -22.47 -2.74
N LEU A 311 6.90 -21.87 -1.56
CA LEU A 311 8.18 -21.81 -0.84
C LEU A 311 8.57 -23.16 -0.25
N GLY A 312 7.70 -24.17 -0.30
CA GLY A 312 7.97 -25.54 0.16
C GLY A 312 8.17 -25.68 1.67
N ILE A 313 7.71 -24.67 2.45
CA ILE A 313 7.90 -24.60 3.89
C ILE A 313 6.60 -24.96 4.66
N GLU A 314 5.59 -25.42 3.95
CA GLU A 314 4.27 -25.81 4.48
C GLU A 314 4.38 -26.87 5.59
N PHE A 315 5.46 -27.63 5.62
CA PHE A 315 5.68 -28.74 6.53
C PHE A 315 5.87 -28.33 7.98
N PHE A 316 6.26 -27.09 8.26
CA PHE A 316 6.67 -26.71 9.61
C PHE A 316 5.51 -26.27 10.52
N PHE A 317 4.36 -25.83 10.00
CA PHE A 317 3.31 -25.24 10.83
C PHE A 317 1.86 -25.53 10.36
N PRO A 318 1.37 -26.79 10.36
CA PRO A 318 0.02 -27.10 9.88
C PRO A 318 -1.11 -26.44 10.70
N PHE A 319 -0.78 -25.90 11.87
CA PHE A 319 -1.77 -25.35 12.80
C PHE A 319 -2.22 -23.92 12.46
N VAL A 320 -1.34 -23.12 11.84
CA VAL A 320 -1.60 -21.68 11.59
C VAL A 320 -2.55 -21.48 10.40
N PHE A 321 -2.63 -22.44 9.49
CA PHE A 321 -3.51 -22.38 8.31
C PHE A 321 -5.00 -22.22 8.62
N ARG A 322 -5.46 -22.76 9.76
CA ARG A 322 -6.88 -22.70 10.17
C ARG A 322 -7.29 -21.37 10.80
N LEU A 323 -6.35 -20.44 11.03
CA LEU A 323 -6.58 -19.22 11.79
C LEU A 323 -6.41 -17.92 10.96
N ASN A 324 -6.49 -17.97 9.63
CA ASN A 324 -6.17 -16.83 8.75
C ASN A 324 -6.87 -15.51 9.16
N GLY A 325 -8.18 -15.53 9.36
CA GLY A 325 -8.91 -14.32 9.77
C GLY A 325 -8.50 -13.82 11.15
N THR A 326 -8.31 -14.74 12.10
CA THR A 326 -7.91 -14.44 13.49
C THR A 326 -6.50 -13.85 13.56
N ILE A 327 -5.56 -14.32 12.73
CA ILE A 327 -4.19 -13.78 12.70
C ILE A 327 -4.21 -12.32 12.24
N TYR A 328 -4.93 -12.00 11.18
CA TYR A 328 -5.08 -10.61 10.73
C TYR A 328 -5.61 -9.71 11.86
N ALA A 329 -6.59 -10.17 12.61
CA ALA A 329 -7.13 -9.42 13.74
C ALA A 329 -6.07 -9.18 14.83
N TRP A 330 -5.29 -10.18 15.21
CA TRP A 330 -4.21 -10.02 16.18
C TRP A 330 -3.11 -9.08 15.69
N LEU A 331 -2.75 -9.16 14.42
CA LEU A 331 -1.81 -8.22 13.81
C LEU A 331 -2.34 -6.78 13.89
N GLN A 332 -3.62 -6.56 13.63
CA GLN A 332 -4.24 -5.24 13.79
C GLN A 332 -4.24 -4.76 15.24
N VAL A 333 -4.54 -5.63 16.20
CA VAL A 333 -4.48 -5.29 17.64
C VAL A 333 -3.09 -4.79 18.03
N LEU A 334 -2.03 -5.46 17.60
CA LEU A 334 -0.65 -5.02 17.86
C LEU A 334 -0.37 -3.64 17.29
N LEU A 335 -0.84 -3.36 16.05
CA LEU A 335 -0.67 -2.07 15.42
C LEU A 335 -1.51 -0.97 16.09
N ILE A 336 -2.71 -1.30 16.60
CA ILE A 336 -3.53 -0.38 17.40
C ILE A 336 -2.81 -0.03 18.70
N ILE A 337 -2.29 -1.02 19.44
CA ILE A 337 -1.55 -0.80 20.69
C ILE A 337 -0.35 0.11 20.43
N PHE A 338 0.43 -0.14 19.38
CA PHE A 338 1.51 0.76 18.97
C PHE A 338 1.00 2.18 18.71
N SER A 339 -0.06 2.30 17.90
CA SER A 339 -0.60 3.60 17.50
C SER A 339 -1.06 4.43 18.70
N LEU A 340 -1.65 3.79 19.71
CA LEU A 340 -2.12 4.47 20.94
C LEU A 340 -1.00 4.91 21.86
N ARG A 341 0.21 4.35 21.73
CA ARG A 341 1.40 4.74 22.51
C ARG A 341 2.18 5.90 21.89
N MET A 342 1.96 6.19 20.61
CA MET A 342 2.68 7.24 19.87
C MET A 342 2.04 8.62 20.05
#